data_47273e895ad4c92129fca89785c4e13c
#
_entry.id   47273e895ad4c92129fca89785c4e13c
#
_cell.length_a   1.000
_cell.length_b   1.000
_cell.length_c   1.000
_cell.angle_alpha   90.00
_cell.angle_beta   90.00
_cell.angle_gamma   90.00
#
_symmetry.space_group_name_H-M   'P 1'
#
loop_
_entity.id
_entity.type
_entity.pdbx_description
1 polymer ?
#
loop_
_entity_poly.entity_id
_entity_poly.type
_entity_poly.pdbx_seq_one_letter_code
_entity_poly.pdbx_strand_id
1 'polypeptide(L)'
;VVNQHWQASEYPLDLVSRLGALDVMTDGLDVPGHEQMSTLGAGLTLMEITRADASMGTVIAVQAGLAMRSIAMLGSAEQQASYLPQMASCSMLGAFGLTEPAHGSDSIALETTAVRDGDEWVLNGEKKWIGNGASGGITIIYARMEDGNVSGFIVPQETEGYSATVIEGKLSLRAIHQAHITLKDCR
;
A
#
# COMPACT_ATOMS: atom_id res chain seq x y z
N VAL A 1 -16.74 -10.37 15.16
CA VAL A 1 -16.55 -9.00 14.62
C VAL A 1 -15.98 -9.11 13.21
N VAL A 2 -14.78 -9.68 13.03
CA VAL A 2 -14.12 -9.77 11.71
C VAL A 2 -14.98 -10.53 10.68
N ASN A 3 -15.62 -11.61 11.07
CA ASN A 3 -16.48 -12.39 10.18
C ASN A 3 -17.67 -11.59 9.60
N GLN A 4 -18.22 -10.63 10.33
CA GLN A 4 -19.27 -9.75 9.84
C GLN A 4 -18.76 -8.85 8.71
N HIS A 5 -17.60 -8.23 8.88
CA HIS A 5 -16.95 -7.42 7.84
C HIS A 5 -16.59 -8.25 6.60
N TRP A 6 -16.10 -9.48 6.81
CA TRP A 6 -15.81 -10.39 5.71
C TRP A 6 -17.06 -10.75 4.91
N GLN A 7 -18.17 -11.06 5.59
CA GLN A 7 -19.46 -11.35 4.94
C GLN A 7 -20.03 -10.17 4.17
N ALA A 8 -19.95 -8.97 4.78
CA ALA A 8 -20.43 -7.72 4.17
C ALA A 8 -19.49 -7.17 3.07
N SER A 9 -18.26 -7.70 2.96
CA SER A 9 -17.18 -7.13 2.12
C SER A 9 -16.84 -5.68 2.53
N GLU A 10 -16.92 -5.38 3.81
CA GLU A 10 -16.62 -4.08 4.39
C GLU A 10 -15.19 -4.03 4.93
N TYR A 11 -14.50 -2.92 4.70
CA TYR A 11 -13.16 -2.70 5.23
C TYR A 11 -13.23 -2.15 6.66
N PRO A 12 -12.78 -2.90 7.69
CA PRO A 12 -12.93 -2.51 9.08
C PRO A 12 -11.81 -1.55 9.50
N LEU A 13 -11.88 -0.28 9.10
CA LEU A 13 -10.85 0.74 9.38
C LEU A 13 -10.60 0.94 10.88
N ASP A 14 -11.62 0.77 11.71
CA ASP A 14 -11.50 0.82 13.17
C ASP A 14 -10.60 -0.29 13.73
N LEU A 15 -10.70 -1.51 13.17
CA LEU A 15 -9.81 -2.61 13.54
C LEU A 15 -8.38 -2.37 13.06
N VAL A 16 -8.19 -1.79 11.88
CA VAL A 16 -6.87 -1.42 11.36
C VAL A 16 -6.21 -0.38 12.26
N SER A 17 -6.94 0.66 12.67
CA SER A 17 -6.44 1.66 13.62
C SER A 17 -6.04 1.03 14.96
N ARG A 18 -6.76 0.01 15.43
CA ARG A 18 -6.43 -0.73 16.65
C ARG A 18 -5.17 -1.59 16.50
N LEU A 19 -4.90 -2.13 15.31
CA LEU A 19 -3.64 -2.81 15.02
C LEU A 19 -2.46 -1.84 15.09
N GLY A 20 -2.61 -0.63 14.57
CA GLY A 20 -1.59 0.43 14.73
C GLY A 20 -1.32 0.76 16.20
N ALA A 21 -2.35 0.82 17.04
CA ALA A 21 -2.21 1.07 18.48
C ALA A 21 -1.52 -0.07 19.26
N LEU A 22 -1.44 -1.29 18.70
CA LEU A 22 -0.70 -2.43 19.25
C LEU A 22 0.78 -2.44 18.86
N ASP A 23 1.20 -1.48 18.05
CA ASP A 23 2.58 -1.34 17.54
C ASP A 23 3.09 -2.58 16.75
N VAL A 24 2.18 -3.23 16.02
CA VAL A 24 2.47 -4.46 15.25
C VAL A 24 2.74 -4.19 13.76
N MET A 25 2.79 -2.91 13.35
CA MET A 25 2.85 -2.52 11.95
C MET A 25 4.26 -2.20 11.46
N THR A 26 5.31 -2.41 12.26
CA THR A 26 6.69 -2.09 11.85
C THR A 26 7.32 -3.18 10.96
N ASP A 27 6.85 -4.42 11.04
CA ASP A 27 7.36 -5.56 10.26
C ASP A 27 8.91 -5.67 10.27
N GLY A 28 9.50 -5.40 11.44
CA GLY A 28 10.95 -5.41 11.63
C GLY A 28 11.69 -4.17 11.11
N LEU A 29 10.99 -3.17 10.61
CA LEU A 29 11.57 -1.88 10.26
C LEU A 29 11.89 -1.06 11.52
N ASP A 30 13.00 -0.34 11.46
CA ASP A 30 13.32 0.67 12.47
C ASP A 30 12.54 1.95 12.13
N VAL A 31 11.51 2.23 12.93
CA VAL A 31 10.64 3.40 12.74
C VAL A 31 10.70 4.26 14.00
N PRO A 32 11.10 5.53 13.90
CA PRO A 32 11.21 6.41 15.06
C PRO A 32 9.90 6.50 15.86
N GLY A 33 9.99 6.25 17.16
CA GLY A 33 8.84 6.28 18.08
C GLY A 33 8.04 4.99 18.17
N HIS A 34 8.46 3.94 17.49
CA HIS A 34 7.82 2.62 17.48
C HIS A 34 8.82 1.53 17.93
N GLU A 35 8.31 0.47 18.53
CA GLU A 35 9.13 -0.68 18.89
C GLU A 35 9.51 -1.49 17.66
N GLN A 36 10.81 -1.71 17.45
CA GLN A 36 11.29 -2.55 16.37
C GLN A 36 11.07 -4.02 16.70
N MET A 37 10.20 -4.66 15.96
CA MET A 37 9.94 -6.09 16.05
C MET A 37 11.05 -6.89 15.36
N SER A 38 11.43 -8.04 15.93
CA SER A 38 12.31 -8.96 15.18
C SER A 38 11.57 -9.55 13.97
N THR A 39 12.31 -9.96 12.94
CA THR A 39 11.73 -10.62 11.76
C THR A 39 10.91 -11.86 12.12
N LEU A 40 11.36 -12.63 13.12
CA LEU A 40 10.60 -13.77 13.63
C LEU A 40 9.30 -13.32 14.32
N GLY A 41 9.37 -12.27 15.14
CA GLY A 41 8.20 -11.68 15.80
C GLY A 41 7.18 -11.18 14.78
N ALA A 42 7.63 -10.45 13.76
CA ALA A 42 6.79 -9.99 12.67
C ALA A 42 6.08 -11.14 11.94
N GLY A 43 6.83 -12.20 11.60
CA GLY A 43 6.26 -13.39 10.97
C GLY A 43 5.23 -14.10 11.84
N LEU A 44 5.48 -14.26 13.13
CA LEU A 44 4.54 -14.87 14.08
C LEU A 44 3.27 -14.01 14.25
N THR A 45 3.43 -12.70 14.34
CA THR A 45 2.31 -11.75 14.44
C THR A 45 1.43 -11.83 13.18
N LEU A 46 2.05 -11.80 12.00
CA LEU A 46 1.34 -11.93 10.74
C LEU A 46 0.60 -13.27 10.63
N MET A 47 1.22 -14.36 11.07
CA MET A 47 0.62 -15.70 11.08
C MET A 47 -0.63 -15.74 11.98
N GLU A 48 -0.55 -15.19 13.20
CA GLU A 48 -1.69 -15.21 14.13
C GLU A 48 -2.85 -14.32 13.66
N ILE A 49 -2.56 -13.14 13.12
CA ILE A 49 -3.58 -12.25 12.59
C ILE A 49 -4.22 -12.87 11.34
N THR A 50 -3.43 -13.47 10.45
CA THR A 50 -3.93 -14.17 9.25
C THR A 50 -4.80 -15.38 9.62
N ARG A 51 -4.46 -16.07 10.70
CA ARG A 51 -5.27 -17.19 11.22
C ARG A 51 -6.64 -16.73 11.71
N ALA A 52 -6.72 -15.52 12.26
CA ALA A 52 -7.99 -14.91 12.66
C ALA A 52 -8.80 -14.40 11.45
N ASP A 53 -8.13 -13.69 10.52
CA ASP A 53 -8.70 -13.24 9.25
C ASP A 53 -7.60 -12.90 8.24
N ALA A 54 -7.65 -13.55 7.08
CA ALA A 54 -6.64 -13.36 6.03
C ALA A 54 -6.70 -11.96 5.40
N SER A 55 -7.83 -11.27 5.44
CA SER A 55 -7.91 -9.87 4.97
C SER A 55 -7.09 -8.96 5.87
N MET A 56 -7.16 -9.14 7.19
CA MET A 56 -6.36 -8.35 8.14
C MET A 56 -4.87 -8.66 8.03
N GLY A 57 -4.51 -9.93 7.84
CA GLY A 57 -3.13 -10.29 7.53
C GLY A 57 -2.62 -9.61 6.26
N THR A 58 -3.46 -9.53 5.23
CA THR A 58 -3.11 -8.83 3.98
C THR A 58 -2.95 -7.32 4.20
N VAL A 59 -3.77 -6.70 5.06
CA VAL A 59 -3.59 -5.27 5.41
C VAL A 59 -2.20 -5.02 5.97
N ILE A 60 -1.74 -5.84 6.92
CA ILE A 60 -0.38 -5.72 7.49
C ILE A 60 0.69 -5.94 6.43
N ALA A 61 0.55 -6.98 5.62
CA ALA A 61 1.53 -7.30 4.58
C ALA A 61 1.67 -6.16 3.55
N VAL A 62 0.55 -5.52 3.14
CA VAL A 62 0.58 -4.38 2.22
C VAL A 62 1.14 -3.14 2.90
N GLN A 63 0.66 -2.81 4.09
CA GLN A 63 1.07 -1.61 4.83
C GLN A 63 2.56 -1.66 5.17
N ALA A 64 2.95 -2.65 5.97
CA ALA A 64 4.29 -2.76 6.52
C ALA A 64 5.27 -3.44 5.56
N GLY A 65 4.91 -4.61 5.06
CA GLY A 65 5.80 -5.44 4.25
C GLY A 65 6.09 -4.88 2.86
N LEU A 66 5.21 -4.09 2.29
CA LEU A 66 5.36 -3.54 0.94
C LEU A 66 5.51 -2.01 0.96
N ALA A 67 4.48 -1.25 1.35
CA ALA A 67 4.49 0.22 1.22
C ALA A 67 5.53 0.88 2.14
N MET A 68 5.50 0.60 3.45
CA MET A 68 6.50 1.14 4.39
C MET A 68 7.91 0.66 4.04
N ARG A 69 8.07 -0.61 3.69
CA ARG A 69 9.39 -1.16 3.32
C ARG A 69 9.96 -0.49 2.08
N SER A 70 9.13 -0.16 1.08
CA SER A 70 9.58 0.61 -0.10
C SER A 70 10.14 1.97 0.31
N ILE A 71 9.44 2.70 1.18
CA ILE A 71 9.90 4.01 1.67
C ILE A 71 11.17 3.86 2.52
N ALA A 72 11.21 2.87 3.42
CA ALA A 72 12.37 2.64 4.28
C ALA A 72 13.64 2.28 3.51
N MET A 73 13.52 1.56 2.40
CA MET A 73 14.66 1.10 1.61
C MET A 73 15.08 2.09 0.52
N LEU A 74 14.15 2.83 -0.05
CA LEU A 74 14.36 3.60 -1.28
C LEU A 74 14.08 5.10 -1.11
N GLY A 75 13.33 5.48 -0.09
CA GLY A 75 12.96 6.87 0.18
C GLY A 75 14.11 7.67 0.78
N SER A 76 14.08 9.01 0.60
CA SER A 76 14.97 9.93 1.27
C SER A 76 14.71 9.92 2.80
N ALA A 77 15.69 10.43 3.57
CA ALA A 77 15.54 10.59 5.02
C ALA A 77 14.30 11.43 5.39
N GLU A 78 13.99 12.46 4.59
CA GLU A 78 12.82 13.32 4.78
C GLU A 78 11.53 12.55 4.51
N GLN A 79 11.48 11.76 3.45
CA GLN A 79 10.32 10.88 3.15
C GLN A 79 10.11 9.84 4.26
N GLN A 80 11.18 9.19 4.71
CA GLN A 80 11.11 8.22 5.80
C GLN A 80 10.57 8.87 7.08
N ALA A 81 11.11 10.03 7.48
CA ALA A 81 10.67 10.75 8.67
C ALA A 81 9.22 11.24 8.57
N SER A 82 8.77 11.63 7.38
CA SER A 82 7.42 12.12 7.14
C SER A 82 6.36 11.01 7.14
N TYR A 83 6.64 9.88 6.48
CA TYR A 83 5.62 8.86 6.21
C TYR A 83 5.63 7.70 7.21
N LEU A 84 6.81 7.16 7.56
CA LEU A 84 6.88 5.92 8.32
C LEU A 84 6.19 5.95 9.69
N PRO A 85 6.30 6.99 10.53
CA PRO A 85 5.61 7.03 11.82
C PRO A 85 4.08 7.03 11.68
N GLN A 86 3.55 7.78 10.72
CA GLN A 86 2.12 7.83 10.44
C GLN A 86 1.59 6.50 9.91
N MET A 87 2.38 5.81 9.10
CA MET A 87 2.03 4.50 8.57
C MET A 87 2.11 3.41 9.65
N ALA A 88 3.11 3.44 10.52
CA ALA A 88 3.25 2.49 11.63
C ALA A 88 2.07 2.59 12.62
N SER A 89 1.60 3.80 12.91
CA SER A 89 0.40 4.03 13.74
C SER A 89 -0.92 3.78 13.02
N CYS A 90 -0.92 3.46 11.72
CA CYS A 90 -2.10 3.38 10.85
C CYS A 90 -2.95 4.66 10.79
N SER A 91 -2.39 5.82 11.16
CA SER A 91 -3.05 7.12 10.89
C SER A 91 -3.00 7.50 9.41
N MET A 92 -2.09 6.86 8.66
CA MET A 92 -2.00 6.92 7.21
C MET A 92 -1.89 5.49 6.65
N LEU A 93 -2.73 5.14 5.69
CA LEU A 93 -2.64 3.87 5.00
C LEU A 93 -1.74 3.99 3.77
N GLY A 94 -0.98 2.94 3.53
CA GLY A 94 -0.13 2.79 2.36
C GLY A 94 -0.58 1.67 1.44
N ALA A 95 -0.51 1.92 0.15
CA ALA A 95 -0.75 0.95 -0.90
C ALA A 95 0.51 0.74 -1.76
N PHE A 96 0.58 -0.41 -2.43
CA PHE A 96 1.72 -0.78 -3.28
C PHE A 96 1.24 -1.04 -4.70
N GLY A 97 1.41 -0.05 -5.57
CA GLY A 97 0.91 -0.01 -6.94
C GLY A 97 1.94 -0.49 -7.95
N LEU A 98 2.21 -1.80 -7.99
CA LEU A 98 3.10 -2.42 -8.97
C LEU A 98 2.31 -3.12 -10.07
N THR A 99 1.40 -4.03 -9.70
CA THR A 99 0.63 -4.88 -10.62
C THR A 99 -0.29 -4.08 -11.53
N GLU A 100 -0.30 -4.41 -12.82
CA GLU A 100 -1.16 -3.81 -13.84
C GLU A 100 -2.18 -4.81 -14.39
N PRO A 101 -3.22 -4.36 -15.11
CA PRO A 101 -4.21 -5.27 -15.71
C PRO A 101 -3.60 -6.34 -16.62
N ALA A 102 -2.57 -5.99 -17.39
CA ALA A 102 -1.89 -6.89 -18.33
C ALA A 102 -0.63 -7.54 -17.75
N HIS A 103 -0.04 -6.98 -16.69
CA HIS A 103 1.27 -7.38 -16.15
C HIS A 103 1.19 -7.68 -14.65
N GLY A 104 1.12 -8.98 -14.32
CA GLY A 104 1.19 -9.48 -12.95
C GLY A 104 2.60 -10.01 -12.64
N SER A 105 2.87 -11.27 -12.99
CA SER A 105 4.17 -11.90 -12.73
C SER A 105 5.31 -11.26 -13.52
N ASP A 106 5.05 -10.78 -14.72
CA ASP A 106 6.00 -9.98 -15.51
C ASP A 106 5.89 -8.49 -15.14
N SER A 107 6.28 -8.17 -13.92
CA SER A 107 6.20 -6.80 -13.41
C SER A 107 7.20 -5.84 -14.07
N ILE A 108 8.24 -6.37 -14.72
CA ILE A 108 9.20 -5.55 -15.48
C ILE A 108 8.54 -4.96 -16.74
N ALA A 109 7.55 -5.64 -17.30
CA ALA A 109 6.83 -5.19 -18.50
C ALA A 109 5.78 -4.11 -18.21
N LEU A 110 5.74 -3.54 -17.00
CA LEU A 110 4.77 -2.51 -16.64
C LEU A 110 4.74 -1.36 -17.66
N GLU A 111 3.52 -0.86 -17.93
CA GLU A 111 3.22 0.15 -18.95
C GLU A 111 2.95 1.54 -18.36
N THR A 112 2.66 1.64 -17.06
CA THR A 112 2.50 2.94 -16.38
C THR A 112 3.76 3.79 -16.58
N THR A 113 3.57 5.03 -17.02
CA THR A 113 4.67 5.96 -17.33
C THR A 113 4.78 7.07 -16.31
N ALA A 114 6.00 7.60 -16.16
CA ALA A 114 6.29 8.82 -15.44
C ALA A 114 7.16 9.72 -16.33
N VAL A 115 6.65 10.90 -16.68
CA VAL A 115 7.32 11.89 -17.51
C VAL A 115 7.61 13.12 -16.66
N ARG A 116 8.81 13.68 -16.78
CA ARG A 116 9.18 14.85 -16.03
C ARG A 116 8.65 16.14 -16.69
N ASP A 117 8.02 17.00 -15.89
CA ASP A 117 7.51 18.29 -16.31
C ASP A 117 7.98 19.36 -15.31
N GLY A 118 9.11 19.99 -15.62
CA GLY A 118 9.78 20.92 -14.70
C GLY A 118 10.28 20.22 -13.44
N ASP A 119 9.76 20.62 -12.27
CA ASP A 119 10.10 20.03 -10.97
C ASP A 119 9.14 18.91 -10.55
N GLU A 120 8.13 18.62 -11.36
CA GLU A 120 7.10 17.62 -11.09
C GLU A 120 7.25 16.39 -11.98
N TRP A 121 6.52 15.33 -11.61
CA TRP A 121 6.34 14.13 -12.41
C TRP A 121 4.87 13.99 -12.79
N VAL A 122 4.61 13.64 -14.04
CA VAL A 122 3.28 13.36 -14.57
C VAL A 122 3.17 11.86 -14.80
N LEU A 123 2.26 11.20 -14.06
CA LEU A 123 2.04 9.77 -14.14
C LEU A 123 0.77 9.46 -14.93
N ASN A 124 0.89 8.48 -15.86
CA ASN A 124 -0.22 7.97 -16.66
C ASN A 124 -0.18 6.44 -16.70
N GLY A 125 -1.32 5.79 -16.50
CA GLY A 125 -1.45 4.34 -16.57
C GLY A 125 -2.49 3.76 -15.63
N GLU A 126 -2.41 2.46 -15.40
CA GLU A 126 -3.37 1.73 -14.59
C GLU A 126 -2.67 0.75 -13.64
N LYS A 127 -3.22 0.57 -12.43
CA LYS A 127 -2.79 -0.47 -11.48
C LYS A 127 -4.01 -1.28 -11.05
N LYS A 128 -3.84 -2.58 -10.82
CA LYS A 128 -4.96 -3.47 -10.50
C LYS A 128 -4.62 -4.39 -9.33
N TRP A 129 -5.64 -4.75 -8.58
CA TRP A 129 -5.53 -5.59 -7.37
C TRP A 129 -4.76 -4.93 -6.23
N ILE A 130 -4.83 -3.62 -6.13
CA ILE A 130 -4.03 -2.84 -5.18
C ILE A 130 -4.74 -2.74 -3.83
N GLY A 131 -4.24 -3.47 -2.85
CA GLY A 131 -4.70 -3.36 -1.46
C GLY A 131 -4.51 -1.96 -0.91
N ASN A 132 -5.49 -1.44 -0.19
CA ASN A 132 -5.53 -0.07 0.33
C ASN A 132 -5.56 1.04 -0.75
N GLY A 133 -5.63 0.70 -2.04
CA GLY A 133 -5.55 1.68 -3.12
C GLY A 133 -6.74 2.64 -3.24
N ALA A 134 -7.82 2.40 -2.49
CA ALA A 134 -9.01 3.26 -2.41
C ALA A 134 -9.42 3.54 -0.96
N SER A 135 -8.48 3.50 0.00
CA SER A 135 -8.79 3.60 1.43
C SER A 135 -8.32 4.91 2.06
N GLY A 136 -7.85 5.85 1.25
CA GLY A 136 -7.18 7.07 1.68
C GLY A 136 -5.69 6.84 2.02
N GLY A 137 -4.92 7.91 2.12
CA GLY A 137 -3.50 7.84 2.40
C GLY A 137 -2.64 7.94 1.14
N ILE A 138 -1.63 7.09 1.00
CA ILE A 138 -0.67 7.13 -0.12
C ILE A 138 -0.62 5.81 -0.89
N THR A 139 -0.22 5.88 -2.15
CA THR A 139 0.14 4.71 -2.96
C THR A 139 1.56 4.87 -3.51
N ILE A 140 2.38 3.84 -3.32
CA ILE A 140 3.68 3.76 -4.01
C ILE A 140 3.41 3.25 -5.42
N ILE A 141 3.41 4.15 -6.40
CA ILE A 141 3.20 3.82 -7.81
C ILE A 141 4.54 3.54 -8.48
N TYR A 142 4.71 2.34 -9.01
CA TYR A 142 5.87 2.02 -9.85
C TYR A 142 5.55 2.36 -11.30
N ALA A 143 6.39 3.20 -11.90
CA ALA A 143 6.21 3.69 -13.27
C ALA A 143 7.54 3.70 -14.02
N ARG A 144 7.45 3.60 -15.34
CA ARG A 144 8.58 3.66 -16.26
C ARG A 144 8.87 5.11 -16.62
N MET A 145 10.09 5.50 -16.40
CA MET A 145 10.61 6.82 -16.77
C MET A 145 11.05 6.84 -18.24
N GLU A 146 11.30 8.03 -18.77
CA GLU A 146 11.70 8.26 -20.17
C GLU A 146 13.03 7.58 -20.53
N ASP A 147 13.92 7.36 -19.57
CA ASP A 147 15.19 6.63 -19.73
C ASP A 147 15.02 5.09 -19.75
N GLY A 148 13.78 4.61 -19.64
CA GLY A 148 13.44 3.19 -19.60
C GLY A 148 13.54 2.54 -18.22
N ASN A 149 14.10 3.22 -17.22
CA ASN A 149 14.17 2.71 -15.85
C ASN A 149 12.81 2.77 -15.16
N VAL A 150 12.62 1.92 -14.14
CA VAL A 150 11.42 1.93 -13.29
C VAL A 150 11.76 2.57 -11.95
N SER A 151 10.91 3.49 -11.50
CA SER A 151 11.01 4.13 -10.19
C SER A 151 9.70 4.06 -9.43
N GLY A 152 9.77 4.20 -8.10
CA GLY A 152 8.61 4.29 -7.22
C GLY A 152 8.29 5.76 -6.90
N PHE A 153 7.03 6.13 -7.01
CA PHE A 153 6.51 7.47 -6.73
C PHE A 153 5.53 7.39 -5.57
N ILE A 154 5.71 8.24 -4.55
CA ILE A 154 4.76 8.36 -3.45
C ILE A 154 3.64 9.29 -3.91
N VAL A 155 2.45 8.74 -4.12
CA VAL A 155 1.29 9.47 -4.63
C VAL A 155 0.20 9.50 -3.57
N PRO A 156 -0.16 10.68 -3.02
CA PRO A 156 -1.35 10.83 -2.19
C PRO A 156 -2.61 10.46 -3.01
N GLN A 157 -3.54 9.71 -2.40
CA GLN A 157 -4.71 9.21 -3.13
C GLN A 157 -5.72 10.31 -3.48
N GLU A 158 -5.62 11.50 -2.85
CA GLU A 158 -6.39 12.69 -3.19
C GLU A 158 -5.80 13.52 -4.34
N THR A 159 -4.62 13.15 -4.87
CA THR A 159 -3.97 13.85 -5.97
C THR A 159 -4.89 13.89 -7.20
N GLU A 160 -5.00 15.06 -7.84
CA GLU A 160 -5.73 15.20 -9.09
C GLU A 160 -5.17 14.26 -10.16
N GLY A 161 -6.05 13.57 -10.87
CA GLY A 161 -5.64 12.54 -11.83
C GLY A 161 -5.50 11.14 -11.25
N TYR A 162 -5.52 10.97 -9.90
CA TYR A 162 -5.63 9.65 -9.27
C TYR A 162 -7.11 9.29 -9.10
N SER A 163 -7.53 8.16 -9.62
CA SER A 163 -8.86 7.61 -9.37
C SER A 163 -8.77 6.12 -9.07
N ALA A 164 -9.60 5.64 -8.13
CA ALA A 164 -9.59 4.26 -7.72
C ALA A 164 -11.01 3.71 -7.56
N THR A 165 -11.24 2.51 -8.10
CA THR A 165 -12.50 1.78 -7.98
C THR A 165 -12.25 0.49 -7.22
N VAL A 166 -13.01 0.26 -6.15
CA VAL A 166 -12.93 -0.99 -5.38
C VAL A 166 -13.39 -2.17 -6.22
N ILE A 167 -12.62 -3.25 -6.19
CA ILE A 167 -12.95 -4.49 -6.89
C ILE A 167 -13.90 -5.29 -6.01
N GLU A 168 -15.12 -5.48 -6.50
CA GLU A 168 -16.18 -6.22 -5.84
C GLU A 168 -16.24 -7.70 -6.27
N GLY A 169 -17.12 -8.48 -5.62
CA GLY A 169 -17.39 -9.87 -5.98
C GLY A 169 -16.24 -10.85 -5.71
N LYS A 170 -15.30 -10.49 -4.87
CA LYS A 170 -14.15 -11.35 -4.52
C LYS A 170 -14.60 -12.59 -3.74
N LEU A 171 -14.00 -13.73 -4.03
CA LEU A 171 -14.21 -14.97 -3.31
C LEU A 171 -13.38 -15.08 -2.02
N SER A 172 -12.28 -14.33 -1.94
CA SER A 172 -11.32 -14.33 -0.85
C SER A 172 -10.89 -12.89 -0.52
N LEU A 173 -10.29 -12.68 0.65
CA LEU A 173 -9.80 -11.37 1.11
C LEU A 173 -10.88 -10.28 1.01
N ARG A 174 -12.11 -10.62 1.41
CA ARG A 174 -13.28 -9.77 1.14
C ARG A 174 -13.29 -8.49 1.98
N ALA A 175 -12.71 -8.54 3.19
CA ALA A 175 -12.69 -7.41 4.12
C ALA A 175 -11.49 -6.46 3.94
N ILE A 176 -10.70 -6.59 2.87
CA ILE A 176 -9.76 -5.55 2.44
C ILE A 176 -10.22 -4.97 1.11
N HIS A 177 -10.17 -3.64 0.96
CA HIS A 177 -10.40 -3.00 -0.32
C HIS A 177 -9.19 -3.18 -1.22
N GLN A 178 -9.36 -3.96 -2.29
CA GLN A 178 -8.44 -4.00 -3.42
C GLN A 178 -9.02 -3.16 -4.55
N ALA A 179 -8.20 -2.31 -5.16
CA ALA A 179 -8.65 -1.34 -6.13
C ALA A 179 -8.06 -1.56 -7.52
N HIS A 180 -8.81 -1.10 -8.52
CA HIS A 180 -8.32 -0.73 -9.82
C HIS A 180 -8.06 0.78 -9.78
N ILE A 181 -6.82 1.19 -9.99
CA ILE A 181 -6.36 2.57 -9.99
C ILE A 181 -6.14 3.00 -11.44
N THR A 182 -6.61 4.18 -11.77
CA THR A 182 -6.32 4.87 -13.04
C THR A 182 -5.61 6.18 -12.73
N LEU A 183 -4.48 6.40 -13.39
CA LEU A 183 -3.69 7.62 -13.33
C LEU A 183 -3.84 8.35 -14.67
N LYS A 184 -4.33 9.58 -14.62
CA LYS A 184 -4.49 10.43 -15.80
C LYS A 184 -3.93 11.81 -15.51
N ASP A 185 -2.78 12.10 -16.10
CA ASP A 185 -2.03 13.33 -15.88
C ASP A 185 -1.86 13.63 -14.38
N CYS A 186 -1.63 12.57 -13.58
CA CYS A 186 -1.50 12.63 -12.13
C CYS A 186 -0.14 13.23 -11.76
N ARG A 187 -0.15 14.37 -11.04
CA ARG A 187 1.05 15.16 -10.68
C ARG A 187 1.47 15.02 -9.23
#